data_5e8e55048b15ef179a208b67b8ee49d1
#
_entry.id   5e8e55048b15ef179a208b67b8ee49d1
#
_cell.length_a   1.000
_cell.length_b   1.000
_cell.length_c   1.000
_cell.angle_alpha   90.00
_cell.angle_beta   90.00
_cell.angle_gamma   90.00
#
_symmetry.space_group_name_H-M   'P 1'
#
loop_
_entity.id
_entity.type
_entity.pdbx_description
1 polymer ?
#
loop_
_entity_poly.entity_id
_entity_poly.type
_entity_poly.pdbx_seq_one_letter_code
_entity_poly.pdbx_strand_id
1 'polypeptide(L)'
;MEVQLVESGGSLVQPGGSLRLSCAASGFTFDDYAMSWVRQVPGKGLEWVSSINWSGTHTDYADSVKGRFTISRNNANNTLYLQMNSLKSEDTAVYYCAKNWRDAGTTWFEKSGSAGQGTQVTVSSGGGGSGGGGSGGGGSVTGGMASKWDQKGMDIAYEEALLGYKEGGVPIGGCLINNKDGSVLGRGHNMRFQKGSATLHGEISTLENCGRLEGKVYKDTTLYTTLSPCDMCTGAIIMYGIPRCVIGENVNFKSKGEKYLQTRGHEVVVVDDERCKKLMKQFIDERPQDWFEDIGEGSSHHHHHH
;
A
#
# COMPACT_ATOMS: atom_id res chain seq x y z
N MET A 1 11.97 -17.26 3.33
CA MET A 1 13.03 -16.59 2.57
C MET A 1 12.89 -15.09 2.79
N GLU A 2 13.99 -14.44 3.05
CA GLU A 2 14.01 -13.02 3.32
C GLU A 2 13.86 -12.19 2.05
N VAL A 3 13.08 -11.12 2.11
CA VAL A 3 12.96 -10.18 0.99
C VAL A 3 14.29 -9.49 0.75
N GLN A 4 14.77 -9.53 -0.48
CA GLN A 4 15.96 -8.82 -0.90
C GLN A 4 15.67 -7.95 -2.12
N LEU A 5 16.13 -6.72 -2.07
CA LEU A 5 16.04 -5.73 -3.15
C LEU A 5 17.42 -5.16 -3.35
N VAL A 6 17.96 -5.32 -4.54
CA VAL A 6 19.32 -4.87 -4.87
C VAL A 6 19.25 -3.86 -6.01
N GLU A 7 19.49 -2.60 -5.70
CA GLU A 7 19.51 -1.50 -6.65
C GLU A 7 20.88 -1.37 -7.31
N SER A 8 20.88 -0.92 -8.54
CA SER A 8 22.09 -0.64 -9.32
C SER A 8 21.82 0.40 -10.41
N GLY A 9 22.89 0.93 -11.01
CA GLY A 9 22.80 1.87 -12.13
C GLY A 9 23.07 3.33 -11.78
N GLY A 10 23.16 3.66 -10.50
CA GLY A 10 23.50 5.01 -10.07
C GLY A 10 24.90 5.42 -10.50
N SER A 11 25.08 6.68 -10.87
CA SER A 11 26.34 7.24 -11.34
C SER A 11 26.35 8.76 -11.20
N LEU A 12 27.51 9.34 -11.44
CA LEU A 12 27.67 10.78 -11.62
C LEU A 12 27.36 11.13 -13.08
N VAL A 13 26.43 12.04 -13.29
CA VAL A 13 26.03 12.51 -14.62
C VAL A 13 25.94 14.03 -14.63
N GLN A 14 26.02 14.61 -15.83
CA GLN A 14 25.81 16.03 -16.02
C GLN A 14 24.32 16.37 -16.11
N PRO A 15 23.90 17.60 -15.75
CA PRO A 15 22.53 18.06 -15.97
C PRO A 15 22.09 17.86 -17.41
N GLY A 16 20.85 17.41 -17.59
CA GLY A 16 20.31 17.04 -18.90
C GLY A 16 20.62 15.61 -19.33
N GLY A 17 21.49 14.92 -18.61
CA GLY A 17 21.86 13.52 -18.89
C GLY A 17 20.77 12.54 -18.52
N SER A 18 21.03 11.27 -18.80
CA SER A 18 20.12 10.16 -18.56
C SER A 18 20.81 9.03 -17.81
N LEU A 19 20.05 8.32 -16.99
CA LEU A 19 20.45 7.10 -16.31
C LEU A 19 19.29 6.11 -16.31
N ARG A 20 19.62 4.82 -16.23
CA ARG A 20 18.66 3.77 -15.98
C ARG A 20 19.02 3.02 -14.71
N LEU A 21 18.13 3.07 -13.72
CA LEU A 21 18.27 2.29 -12.50
C LEU A 21 17.59 0.94 -12.65
N SER A 22 18.13 -0.07 -11.99
CA SER A 22 17.58 -1.41 -11.94
C SER A 22 17.46 -1.85 -10.48
N CYS A 23 16.47 -2.68 -10.20
CA CYS A 23 16.28 -3.32 -8.90
C CYS A 23 15.99 -4.80 -9.12
N ALA A 24 16.89 -5.66 -8.65
CA ALA A 24 16.69 -7.10 -8.66
C ALA A 24 16.00 -7.51 -7.37
N ALA A 25 14.84 -8.15 -7.50
CA ALA A 25 14.01 -8.57 -6.38
C ALA A 25 14.07 -10.08 -6.16
N SER A 26 14.08 -10.51 -4.90
CA SER A 26 14.02 -11.91 -4.53
C SER A 26 13.38 -12.09 -3.14
N GLY A 27 12.95 -13.30 -2.84
CA GLY A 27 12.37 -13.64 -1.54
C GLY A 27 10.88 -13.43 -1.43
N PHE A 28 10.21 -13.06 -2.51
CA PHE A 28 8.76 -12.90 -2.57
C PHE A 28 8.26 -13.09 -4.01
N THR A 29 6.97 -13.25 -4.18
CA THR A 29 6.35 -13.36 -5.51
C THR A 29 6.23 -11.97 -6.12
N PHE A 30 7.21 -11.62 -6.95
CA PHE A 30 7.38 -10.26 -7.48
C PHE A 30 6.14 -9.71 -8.19
N ASP A 31 5.48 -10.53 -9.00
CA ASP A 31 4.31 -10.12 -9.76
C ASP A 31 3.02 -9.99 -8.93
N ASP A 32 3.07 -10.29 -7.62
CA ASP A 32 1.95 -10.05 -6.72
C ASP A 32 1.93 -8.62 -6.15
N TYR A 33 3.00 -7.85 -6.33
CA TYR A 33 3.15 -6.57 -5.64
C TYR A 33 3.32 -5.39 -6.58
N ALA A 34 2.70 -4.28 -6.19
CA ALA A 34 3.13 -2.97 -6.67
C ALA A 34 4.54 -2.69 -6.15
N MET A 35 5.33 -2.03 -6.97
CA MET A 35 6.70 -1.66 -6.64
C MET A 35 6.86 -0.14 -6.77
N SER A 36 7.75 0.41 -5.96
CA SER A 36 8.00 1.84 -5.96
C SER A 36 9.49 2.17 -5.99
N TRP A 37 9.79 3.35 -6.51
CA TRP A 37 11.06 4.01 -6.29
C TRP A 37 10.86 5.16 -5.32
N VAL A 38 11.72 5.24 -4.33
CA VAL A 38 11.83 6.36 -3.40
C VAL A 38 13.25 6.88 -3.41
N ARG A 39 13.45 8.12 -3.01
CA ARG A 39 14.78 8.72 -2.96
C ARG A 39 14.99 9.48 -1.66
N GLN A 40 16.22 9.57 -1.24
CA GLN A 40 16.62 10.35 -0.08
C GLN A 40 17.70 11.34 -0.47
N VAL A 41 17.37 12.62 -0.42
CA VAL A 41 18.31 13.72 -0.57
C VAL A 41 19.05 13.90 0.76
N PRO A 42 20.37 14.14 0.75
CA PRO A 42 21.12 14.34 1.99
C PRO A 42 20.49 15.37 2.91
N GLY A 43 20.28 15.00 4.18
CA GLY A 43 19.68 15.85 5.21
C GLY A 43 18.17 15.98 5.14
N LYS A 44 17.49 15.25 4.24
CA LYS A 44 16.03 15.25 4.11
C LYS A 44 15.47 13.84 4.30
N GLY A 45 14.14 13.75 4.49
CA GLY A 45 13.46 12.47 4.57
C GLY A 45 13.32 11.79 3.22
N LEU A 46 12.77 10.59 3.22
CA LEU A 46 12.45 9.86 2.01
C LEU A 46 11.36 10.58 1.22
N GLU A 47 11.56 10.68 -0.09
CA GLU A 47 10.61 11.23 -1.04
C GLU A 47 10.18 10.14 -2.01
N TRP A 48 8.87 9.95 -2.15
CA TRP A 48 8.33 9.04 -3.14
C TRP A 48 8.56 9.61 -4.55
N VAL A 49 8.99 8.73 -5.47
CA VAL A 49 9.31 9.09 -6.86
C VAL A 49 8.29 8.54 -7.84
N SER A 50 8.04 7.24 -7.77
CA SER A 50 7.18 6.56 -8.74
C SER A 50 6.70 5.22 -8.22
N SER A 51 5.55 4.79 -8.70
CA SER A 51 4.99 3.46 -8.42
C SER A 51 4.45 2.81 -9.67
N ILE A 52 4.48 1.50 -9.69
CA ILE A 52 3.93 0.66 -10.76
C ILE A 52 3.14 -0.47 -10.14
N ASN A 53 1.95 -0.77 -10.70
CA ASN A 53 1.16 -1.89 -10.23
C ASN A 53 1.79 -3.23 -10.64
N TRP A 54 1.22 -4.32 -10.12
CA TRP A 54 1.72 -5.69 -10.33
C TRP A 54 1.86 -6.08 -11.82
N SER A 55 0.95 -5.65 -12.66
CA SER A 55 0.92 -6.00 -14.10
C SER A 55 1.65 -5.00 -15.00
N GLY A 56 2.10 -3.86 -14.46
CA GLY A 56 2.71 -2.80 -15.25
C GLY A 56 1.73 -1.94 -16.04
N THR A 57 0.40 -2.14 -15.84
CA THR A 57 -0.63 -1.39 -16.59
C THR A 57 -0.92 0.00 -16.04
N HIS A 58 -0.52 0.26 -14.78
CA HIS A 58 -0.70 1.56 -14.13
C HIS A 58 0.58 2.04 -13.51
N THR A 59 0.91 3.29 -13.78
CA THR A 59 2.08 3.96 -13.23
C THR A 59 1.67 5.31 -12.65
N ASP A 60 2.35 5.71 -11.58
CA ASP A 60 2.19 7.02 -10.96
C ASP A 60 3.56 7.65 -10.73
N TYR A 61 3.62 8.97 -10.79
CA TYR A 61 4.85 9.75 -10.66
C TYR A 61 4.63 10.93 -9.73
N ALA A 62 5.67 11.28 -8.97
CA ALA A 62 5.72 12.57 -8.30
C ALA A 62 5.75 13.71 -9.33
N ASP A 63 5.12 14.84 -8.99
CA ASP A 63 5.04 15.97 -9.91
C ASP A 63 6.42 16.47 -10.36
N SER A 64 7.41 16.38 -9.47
CA SER A 64 8.79 16.78 -9.74
C SER A 64 9.50 15.98 -10.83
N VAL A 65 9.01 14.78 -11.15
CA VAL A 65 9.65 13.87 -12.12
C VAL A 65 8.75 13.52 -13.31
N LYS A 66 7.49 13.93 -13.31
CA LYS A 66 6.58 13.67 -14.44
C LYS A 66 7.15 14.15 -15.77
N GLY A 67 7.04 13.29 -16.79
CA GLY A 67 7.53 13.58 -18.14
C GLY A 67 9.03 13.37 -18.31
N ARG A 68 9.78 13.16 -17.24
CA ARG A 68 11.22 12.93 -17.27
C ARG A 68 11.60 11.50 -16.89
N PHE A 69 10.89 10.91 -15.94
CA PHE A 69 11.17 9.55 -15.44
C PHE A 69 10.10 8.59 -15.94
N THR A 70 10.51 7.35 -16.19
CA THR A 70 9.61 6.26 -16.57
C THR A 70 9.94 5.02 -15.76
N ILE A 71 8.94 4.54 -15.01
CA ILE A 71 9.01 3.29 -14.26
C ILE A 71 8.53 2.15 -15.17
N SER A 72 9.21 1.02 -15.09
CA SER A 72 8.80 -0.20 -15.78
C SER A 72 9.23 -1.42 -14.97
N ARG A 73 8.70 -2.57 -15.34
CA ARG A 73 9.04 -3.83 -14.69
C ARG A 73 9.08 -4.99 -15.67
N ASN A 74 9.89 -5.99 -15.35
CA ASN A 74 9.92 -7.26 -16.03
C ASN A 74 9.65 -8.37 -15.01
N ASN A 75 8.42 -8.89 -15.01
CA ASN A 75 8.01 -9.91 -14.05
C ASN A 75 8.66 -11.28 -14.32
N ALA A 76 9.13 -11.52 -15.55
CA ALA A 76 9.82 -12.77 -15.90
C ALA A 76 11.19 -12.91 -15.23
N ASN A 77 11.87 -11.79 -14.98
CA ASN A 77 13.19 -11.78 -14.32
C ASN A 77 13.20 -11.03 -12.98
N ASN A 78 12.03 -10.71 -12.43
CA ASN A 78 11.87 -10.05 -11.13
C ASN A 78 12.67 -8.73 -11.02
N THR A 79 12.60 -7.91 -12.05
CA THR A 79 13.38 -6.66 -12.11
C THR A 79 12.46 -5.46 -12.27
N LEU A 80 12.73 -4.43 -11.48
CA LEU A 80 12.11 -3.10 -11.57
C LEU A 80 13.12 -2.13 -12.18
N TYR A 81 12.65 -1.21 -13.02
CA TYR A 81 13.49 -0.22 -13.70
C TYR A 81 12.98 1.19 -13.46
N LEU A 82 13.91 2.14 -13.49
CA LEU A 82 13.59 3.57 -13.54
C LEU A 82 14.47 4.21 -14.61
N GLN A 83 13.87 4.61 -15.73
CA GLN A 83 14.55 5.40 -16.75
C GLN A 83 14.43 6.87 -16.36
N MET A 84 15.57 7.52 -16.18
CA MET A 84 15.64 8.91 -15.77
C MET A 84 16.24 9.73 -16.92
N ASN A 85 15.46 10.65 -17.46
CA ASN A 85 15.90 11.55 -18.53
C ASN A 85 15.86 12.99 -18.04
N SER A 86 16.56 13.88 -18.75
CA SER A 86 16.60 15.31 -18.43
C SER A 86 16.92 15.57 -16.95
N LEU A 87 17.94 14.91 -16.46
CA LEU A 87 18.30 14.96 -15.04
C LEU A 87 18.69 16.38 -14.62
N LYS A 88 18.27 16.74 -13.42
CA LYS A 88 18.50 18.03 -12.78
C LYS A 88 19.32 17.85 -11.51
N SER A 89 19.96 18.91 -11.04
CA SER A 89 20.72 18.86 -9.78
C SER A 89 19.87 18.41 -8.60
N GLU A 90 18.58 18.75 -8.59
CA GLU A 90 17.61 18.37 -7.55
C GLU A 90 17.31 16.87 -7.52
N ASP A 91 17.66 16.15 -8.58
CA ASP A 91 17.50 14.69 -8.63
C ASP A 91 18.66 13.94 -7.92
N THR A 92 19.67 14.66 -7.47
CA THR A 92 20.78 14.07 -6.70
C THR A 92 20.24 13.49 -5.39
N ALA A 93 20.37 12.19 -5.23
CA ALA A 93 19.86 11.46 -4.06
C ALA A 93 20.32 10.01 -4.09
N VAL A 94 20.13 9.31 -2.99
CA VAL A 94 20.16 7.85 -2.97
C VAL A 94 18.77 7.35 -3.34
N TYR A 95 18.70 6.48 -4.33
CA TYR A 95 17.45 5.89 -4.84
C TYR A 95 17.30 4.49 -4.32
N TYR A 96 16.13 4.22 -3.76
CA TYR A 96 15.76 2.91 -3.21
C TYR A 96 14.57 2.35 -3.97
N CYS A 97 14.62 1.06 -4.22
CA CYS A 97 13.51 0.25 -4.66
C CYS A 97 12.76 -0.22 -3.41
N ALA A 98 11.46 -0.21 -3.43
CA ALA A 98 10.63 -0.65 -2.33
C ALA A 98 9.55 -1.60 -2.82
N LYS A 99 9.39 -2.72 -2.13
CA LYS A 99 8.25 -3.62 -2.27
C LYS A 99 7.07 -2.93 -1.61
N ASN A 100 6.55 -1.93 -2.31
CA ASN A 100 5.50 -1.15 -1.71
C ASN A 100 4.91 -0.14 -2.65
N TRP A 101 3.85 0.40 -2.21
CA TRP A 101 3.03 1.37 -2.86
C TRP A 101 3.36 2.77 -2.37
N ARG A 102 2.89 3.69 -3.14
CA ARG A 102 2.90 5.10 -2.82
C ARG A 102 2.05 5.36 -1.58
N ASP A 103 2.65 5.95 -0.57
CA ASP A 103 1.91 6.65 0.45
C ASP A 103 2.27 8.14 0.41
N ALA A 104 1.30 8.95 0.01
CA ALA A 104 1.48 10.37 -0.12
C ALA A 104 1.69 11.01 1.26
N GLY A 105 2.93 11.20 1.64
CA GLY A 105 3.31 12.00 2.78
C GLY A 105 3.49 11.25 4.09
N THR A 106 3.57 9.95 4.10
CA THR A 106 3.84 9.22 5.32
C THR A 106 5.22 8.58 5.32
N THR A 107 5.67 8.31 6.51
CA THR A 107 6.94 7.64 6.83
C THR A 107 6.87 6.11 6.62
N TRP A 108 5.90 5.63 5.85
CA TRP A 108 5.67 4.20 5.62
C TRP A 108 6.86 3.46 5.04
N PHE A 109 7.70 4.19 4.28
CA PHE A 109 8.93 3.64 3.74
C PHE A 109 10.07 3.62 4.74
N GLU A 110 9.88 4.20 5.94
CA GLU A 110 10.93 4.20 6.93
C GLU A 110 11.23 2.77 7.41
N LYS A 111 12.28 2.21 6.85
CA LYS A 111 13.01 1.07 7.40
C LYS A 111 12.20 -0.19 7.68
N SER A 112 11.24 -0.52 6.86
CA SER A 112 10.48 -1.77 7.01
C SER A 112 11.26 -3.03 6.60
N GLY A 113 12.55 -2.98 6.42
CA GLY A 113 13.33 -4.13 5.95
C GLY A 113 13.06 -4.54 4.51
N SER A 114 12.16 -3.83 3.82
CA SER A 114 11.83 -4.07 2.41
C SER A 114 12.57 -3.13 1.46
N ALA A 115 13.22 -2.08 1.97
CA ALA A 115 14.08 -1.21 1.19
C ALA A 115 15.49 -1.80 1.09
N GLY A 116 16.10 -1.72 -0.09
CA GLY A 116 17.47 -2.17 -0.32
C GLY A 116 18.54 -1.22 0.18
N GLN A 117 19.77 -1.44 -0.28
CA GLN A 117 20.94 -0.62 0.06
C GLN A 117 20.93 0.76 -0.62
N GLY A 118 20.20 0.89 -1.70
CA GLY A 118 20.14 2.10 -2.48
C GLY A 118 21.27 2.21 -3.53
N THR A 119 21.06 3.10 -4.48
CA THR A 119 22.06 3.43 -5.49
C THR A 119 22.18 4.95 -5.61
N GLN A 120 23.40 5.45 -5.57
CA GLN A 120 23.68 6.89 -5.57
C GLN A 120 23.58 7.48 -6.98
N VAL A 121 22.73 8.49 -7.12
CA VAL A 121 22.67 9.33 -8.33
C VAL A 121 23.15 10.73 -7.96
N THR A 122 24.15 11.20 -8.68
CA THR A 122 24.68 12.54 -8.50
C THR A 122 24.64 13.29 -9.82
N VAL A 123 23.95 14.41 -9.86
CA VAL A 123 23.85 15.27 -11.04
C VAL A 123 24.59 16.55 -10.76
N SER A 124 25.73 16.73 -11.43
CA SER A 124 26.62 17.85 -11.18
C SER A 124 27.31 18.28 -12.48
N SER A 125 27.47 19.56 -12.64
CA SER A 125 28.11 20.18 -13.79
C SER A 125 29.67 20.09 -13.80
N GLY A 126 30.26 19.29 -12.87
CA GLY A 126 31.70 18.99 -12.94
C GLY A 126 32.63 20.10 -12.46
N GLY A 127 32.15 21.07 -11.74
CA GLY A 127 32.97 22.08 -11.10
C GLY A 127 32.42 22.40 -9.72
N GLY A 128 33.18 22.06 -8.68
CA GLY A 128 32.77 22.19 -7.30
C GLY A 128 32.01 23.47 -6.97
N GLY A 129 30.76 23.28 -6.54
CA GLY A 129 29.95 24.33 -5.96
C GLY A 129 29.32 23.83 -4.69
N SER A 130 29.66 24.45 -3.57
CA SER A 130 29.01 24.22 -2.29
C SER A 130 27.59 24.74 -2.34
N GLY A 131 26.59 23.85 -2.19
CA GLY A 131 25.21 24.24 -2.09
C GLY A 131 24.80 24.52 -0.65
N GLY A 132 24.28 25.70 -0.43
CA GLY A 132 23.74 26.12 0.86
C GLY A 132 22.38 25.47 1.15
N GLY A 133 22.15 25.22 2.42
CA GLY A 133 20.95 24.57 2.92
C GLY A 133 19.71 25.47 2.81
N GLY A 134 18.58 24.84 2.57
CA GLY A 134 17.27 25.42 2.72
C GLY A 134 16.42 24.59 3.68
N SER A 135 15.93 25.25 4.71
CA SER A 135 15.00 24.65 5.67
C SER A 135 13.64 24.44 5.03
N GLY A 136 13.18 23.20 4.98
CA GLY A 136 11.84 22.87 4.55
C GLY A 136 10.92 22.66 5.74
N GLY A 137 9.79 23.36 5.74
CA GLY A 137 8.77 23.26 6.76
C GLY A 137 8.06 21.93 6.75
N GLY A 138 7.84 21.39 7.95
CA GLY A 138 7.13 20.15 8.15
C GLY A 138 5.65 20.31 7.88
N GLY A 139 5.09 19.44 7.07
CA GLY A 139 3.66 19.26 6.96
C GLY A 139 3.12 18.49 8.15
N SER A 140 2.09 19.02 8.80
CA SER A 140 1.45 18.34 9.91
C SER A 140 0.64 17.15 9.39
N VAL A 141 0.94 15.98 9.89
CA VAL A 141 0.12 14.80 9.64
C VAL A 141 -1.03 14.80 10.66
N THR A 142 -2.26 15.09 10.19
CA THR A 142 -3.46 14.87 10.98
C THR A 142 -3.95 13.46 10.75
N GLY A 143 -3.46 12.52 11.51
CA GLY A 143 -3.88 11.14 11.54
C GLY A 143 -3.12 10.46 12.66
N GLY A 144 -3.77 9.58 13.42
CA GLY A 144 -3.18 8.89 14.54
C GLY A 144 -1.78 8.36 14.22
N MET A 145 -0.91 8.32 15.22
CA MET A 145 0.46 7.85 15.07
C MET A 145 0.48 6.47 14.40
N ALA A 146 1.14 6.39 13.23
CA ALA A 146 1.34 5.12 12.55
C ALA A 146 2.06 4.15 13.50
N SER A 147 1.48 2.97 13.73
CA SER A 147 2.17 1.90 14.43
C SER A 147 3.29 1.38 13.54
N LYS A 148 4.38 0.94 14.13
CA LYS A 148 5.50 0.34 13.40
C LYS A 148 5.11 -0.91 12.59
N TRP A 149 3.93 -1.48 12.84
CA TRP A 149 3.42 -2.66 12.15
C TRP A 149 2.45 -2.35 11.02
N ASP A 150 2.08 -1.08 10.83
CA ASP A 150 1.00 -0.72 9.91
C ASP A 150 1.36 -1.03 8.45
N GLN A 151 2.60 -0.84 8.06
CA GLN A 151 3.04 -1.21 6.73
C GLN A 151 2.94 -2.73 6.50
N LYS A 152 3.45 -3.51 7.43
CA LYS A 152 3.37 -4.97 7.38
C LYS A 152 1.91 -5.42 7.27
N GLY A 153 1.05 -4.88 8.11
CA GLY A 153 -0.37 -5.23 8.13
C GLY A 153 -1.07 -4.89 6.83
N MET A 154 -0.84 -3.70 6.29
CA MET A 154 -1.47 -3.29 5.04
C MET A 154 -0.93 -4.07 3.83
N ASP A 155 0.35 -4.40 3.81
CA ASP A 155 0.92 -5.26 2.77
C ASP A 155 0.25 -6.63 2.76
N ILE A 156 0.09 -7.24 3.92
CA ILE A 156 -0.56 -8.55 4.05
C ILE A 156 -2.02 -8.46 3.63
N ALA A 157 -2.74 -7.43 4.05
CA ALA A 157 -4.13 -7.23 3.65
C ALA A 157 -4.25 -7.09 2.12
N TYR A 158 -3.35 -6.34 1.50
CA TYR A 158 -3.32 -6.21 0.04
C TYR A 158 -2.98 -7.53 -0.66
N GLU A 159 -2.00 -8.29 -0.15
CA GLU A 159 -1.70 -9.64 -0.67
C GLU A 159 -2.95 -10.52 -0.68
N GLU A 160 -3.71 -10.50 0.40
CA GLU A 160 -4.95 -11.26 0.51
C GLU A 160 -6.00 -10.78 -0.50
N ALA A 161 -6.16 -9.47 -0.67
CA ALA A 161 -7.07 -8.90 -1.66
C ALA A 161 -6.71 -9.33 -3.09
N LEU A 162 -5.42 -9.28 -3.43
CA LEU A 162 -4.91 -9.67 -4.73
C LEU A 162 -5.11 -11.18 -4.98
N LEU A 163 -4.85 -12.01 -3.97
CA LEU A 163 -5.09 -13.44 -4.04
C LEU A 163 -6.57 -13.74 -4.28
N GLY A 164 -7.45 -13.08 -3.55
CA GLY A 164 -8.90 -13.20 -3.76
C GLY A 164 -9.34 -12.81 -5.17
N TYR A 165 -8.77 -11.74 -5.71
CA TYR A 165 -9.03 -11.32 -7.09
C TYR A 165 -8.57 -12.38 -8.11
N LYS A 166 -7.39 -12.93 -7.93
CA LYS A 166 -6.84 -13.99 -8.78
C LYS A 166 -7.66 -15.28 -8.73
N GLU A 167 -8.30 -15.54 -7.60
CA GLU A 167 -9.23 -16.67 -7.44
C GLU A 167 -10.61 -16.42 -8.04
N GLY A 168 -10.86 -15.26 -8.60
CA GLY A 168 -12.15 -14.88 -9.18
C GLY A 168 -13.12 -14.28 -8.15
N GLY A 169 -12.67 -13.91 -6.97
CA GLY A 169 -13.47 -13.33 -5.89
C GLY A 169 -13.34 -11.83 -5.76
N VAL A 170 -14.01 -11.30 -4.74
CA VAL A 170 -13.99 -9.87 -4.40
C VAL A 170 -12.63 -9.51 -3.81
N PRO A 171 -11.92 -8.47 -4.32
CA PRO A 171 -10.56 -8.17 -3.90
C PRO A 171 -10.53 -7.33 -2.60
N ILE A 172 -10.99 -7.91 -1.52
CA ILE A 172 -10.93 -7.33 -0.18
C ILE A 172 -10.20 -8.32 0.72
N GLY A 173 -9.14 -7.85 1.33
CA GLY A 173 -8.31 -8.65 2.22
C GLY A 173 -8.07 -7.97 3.55
N GLY A 174 -7.62 -8.76 4.52
CA GLY A 174 -7.33 -8.28 5.84
C GLY A 174 -6.32 -9.12 6.60
N CYS A 175 -5.85 -8.57 7.70
CA CYS A 175 -5.08 -9.33 8.68
C CYS A 175 -5.26 -8.72 10.08
N LEU A 176 -5.07 -9.55 11.09
CA LEU A 176 -5.08 -9.15 12.49
C LEU A 176 -3.67 -9.31 13.06
N ILE A 177 -3.12 -8.24 13.59
CA ILE A 177 -1.76 -8.20 14.14
C ILE A 177 -1.79 -7.87 15.62
N ASN A 178 -0.96 -8.59 16.39
CA ASN A 178 -0.70 -8.27 17.79
C ASN A 178 0.16 -7.00 17.88
N ASN A 179 -0.35 -5.99 18.58
CA ASN A 179 0.32 -4.69 18.68
C ASN A 179 1.66 -4.74 19.42
N LYS A 180 1.87 -5.74 20.28
CA LYS A 180 3.11 -5.83 21.09
C LYS A 180 4.29 -6.32 20.28
N ASP A 181 4.10 -7.42 19.54
CA ASP A 181 5.21 -8.11 18.87
C ASP A 181 5.09 -8.15 17.34
N GLY A 182 3.97 -7.66 16.78
CA GLY A 182 3.75 -7.66 15.34
C GLY A 182 3.43 -9.02 14.75
N SER A 183 3.14 -10.02 15.58
CA SER A 183 2.75 -11.34 15.09
C SER A 183 1.41 -11.28 14.38
N VAL A 184 1.32 -12.00 13.26
CA VAL A 184 0.08 -12.15 12.49
C VAL A 184 -0.75 -13.24 13.13
N LEU A 185 -1.88 -12.86 13.71
CA LEU A 185 -2.81 -13.81 14.36
C LEU A 185 -3.72 -14.51 13.35
N GLY A 186 -3.99 -13.85 12.25
CA GLY A 186 -4.74 -14.40 11.14
C GLY A 186 -4.76 -13.45 9.96
N ARG A 187 -5.01 -14.00 8.78
CA ARG A 187 -5.15 -13.25 7.54
C ARG A 187 -6.21 -13.93 6.68
N GLY A 188 -6.86 -13.17 5.83
CA GLY A 188 -7.90 -13.71 4.97
C GLY A 188 -8.39 -12.69 3.96
N HIS A 189 -9.25 -13.16 3.06
CA HIS A 189 -9.88 -12.32 2.05
C HIS A 189 -11.34 -12.74 1.86
N ASN A 190 -12.09 -11.92 1.15
CA ASN A 190 -13.48 -12.19 0.85
C ASN A 190 -13.62 -13.54 0.13
N MET A 191 -14.49 -14.39 0.65
CA MET A 191 -14.71 -15.77 0.17
C MET A 191 -16.11 -15.97 -0.40
N ARG A 192 -16.77 -14.89 -0.82
CA ARG A 192 -18.14 -14.96 -1.34
C ARG A 192 -18.26 -15.99 -2.46
N PHE A 193 -17.41 -15.91 -3.46
CA PHE A 193 -17.46 -16.78 -4.62
C PHE A 193 -16.75 -18.10 -4.38
N GLN A 194 -15.64 -18.08 -3.66
CA GLN A 194 -14.84 -19.28 -3.42
C GLN A 194 -15.58 -20.30 -2.55
N LYS A 195 -16.40 -19.83 -1.58
CA LYS A 195 -17.15 -20.70 -0.65
C LYS A 195 -18.67 -20.56 -0.73
N GLY A 196 -19.17 -19.73 -1.66
CA GLY A 196 -20.59 -19.46 -1.73
C GLY A 196 -21.13 -18.84 -0.44
N SER A 197 -20.40 -17.91 0.17
CA SER A 197 -20.73 -17.32 1.46
C SER A 197 -21.11 -15.86 1.36
N ALA A 198 -22.26 -15.49 1.88
CA ALA A 198 -22.68 -14.10 1.95
C ALA A 198 -22.00 -13.30 3.08
N THR A 199 -21.44 -13.96 4.08
CA THR A 199 -20.91 -13.31 5.29
C THR A 199 -19.40 -13.31 5.41
N LEU A 200 -18.68 -14.14 4.65
CA LEU A 200 -17.23 -14.18 4.70
C LEU A 200 -16.61 -13.01 3.92
N HIS A 201 -16.88 -11.79 4.37
CA HIS A 201 -16.15 -10.60 3.96
C HIS A 201 -14.67 -10.72 4.37
N GLY A 202 -13.81 -9.87 3.83
CA GLY A 202 -12.38 -9.94 4.11
C GLY A 202 -12.05 -9.93 5.60
N GLU A 203 -12.73 -9.06 6.36
CA GLU A 203 -12.55 -8.92 7.80
C GLU A 203 -13.06 -10.16 8.57
N ILE A 204 -14.21 -10.66 8.20
CA ILE A 204 -14.78 -11.85 8.83
C ILE A 204 -13.94 -13.09 8.51
N SER A 205 -13.51 -13.24 7.27
CA SER A 205 -12.58 -14.30 6.87
C SER A 205 -11.27 -14.24 7.65
N THR A 206 -10.76 -13.04 7.88
CA THR A 206 -9.57 -12.82 8.70
C THR A 206 -9.79 -13.31 10.13
N LEU A 207 -10.91 -12.95 10.76
CA LEU A 207 -11.23 -13.38 12.11
C LEU A 207 -11.46 -14.90 12.20
N GLU A 208 -12.11 -15.47 11.19
CA GLU A 208 -12.30 -16.92 11.07
C GLU A 208 -10.95 -17.64 11.07
N ASN A 209 -9.99 -17.13 10.29
CA ASN A 209 -8.67 -17.72 10.16
C ASN A 209 -7.77 -17.51 11.39
N CYS A 210 -8.12 -16.58 12.28
CA CYS A 210 -7.47 -16.46 13.59
C CYS A 210 -7.78 -17.64 14.51
N GLY A 211 -8.83 -18.39 14.21
CA GLY A 211 -9.34 -19.42 15.08
C GLY A 211 -9.98 -18.85 16.35
N ARG A 212 -10.08 -19.69 17.36
CA ARG A 212 -10.67 -19.30 18.64
C ARG A 212 -9.61 -18.67 19.55
N LEU A 213 -9.49 -17.37 19.53
CA LEU A 213 -8.62 -16.64 20.44
C LEU A 213 -9.34 -16.34 21.76
N GLU A 214 -8.57 -16.25 22.84
CA GLU A 214 -9.12 -15.74 24.10
C GLU A 214 -9.53 -14.27 23.95
N GLY A 215 -10.62 -13.87 24.58
CA GLY A 215 -11.16 -12.52 24.44
C GLY A 215 -10.18 -11.41 24.78
N LYS A 216 -9.27 -11.65 25.72
CA LYS A 216 -8.23 -10.68 26.10
C LYS A 216 -7.22 -10.39 24.98
N VAL A 217 -7.00 -11.35 24.07
CA VAL A 217 -6.03 -11.19 22.97
C VAL A 217 -6.47 -10.10 22.01
N TYR A 218 -7.75 -10.02 21.71
CA TYR A 218 -8.30 -9.01 20.80
C TYR A 218 -8.06 -7.57 21.28
N LYS A 219 -7.92 -7.37 22.60
CA LYS A 219 -7.82 -6.04 23.23
C LYS A 219 -6.52 -5.32 22.91
N ASP A 220 -5.55 -5.99 22.33
CA ASP A 220 -4.26 -5.42 21.97
C ASP A 220 -3.87 -5.79 20.53
N THR A 221 -4.82 -5.64 19.63
CA THR A 221 -4.66 -5.97 18.22
C THR A 221 -5.04 -4.79 17.32
N THR A 222 -4.58 -4.86 16.10
CA THR A 222 -5.01 -3.98 15.01
C THR A 222 -5.54 -4.84 13.86
N LEU A 223 -6.74 -4.51 13.39
CA LEU A 223 -7.29 -5.11 12.18
C LEU A 223 -6.95 -4.23 10.98
N TYR A 224 -6.30 -4.84 10.01
CA TYR A 224 -6.01 -4.22 8.73
C TYR A 224 -6.99 -4.73 7.70
N THR A 225 -7.60 -3.82 6.96
CA THR A 225 -8.54 -4.16 5.89
C THR A 225 -8.29 -3.25 4.69
N THR A 226 -8.36 -3.79 3.49
CA THR A 226 -8.10 -3.02 2.28
C THR A 226 -9.19 -2.02 1.94
N LEU A 227 -10.41 -2.25 2.41
CA LEU A 227 -11.55 -1.38 2.16
C LEU A 227 -12.26 -1.04 3.47
N SER A 228 -12.87 0.14 3.52
CA SER A 228 -13.69 0.58 4.66
C SER A 228 -14.71 -0.51 5.06
N PRO A 229 -14.82 -0.86 6.34
CA PRO A 229 -15.68 -1.96 6.76
C PRO A 229 -17.18 -1.63 6.62
N CYS A 230 -17.96 -2.62 6.17
CA CYS A 230 -19.41 -2.53 6.17
C CYS A 230 -19.97 -2.62 7.61
N ASP A 231 -21.26 -2.50 7.75
CA ASP A 231 -21.94 -2.55 9.06
C ASP A 231 -21.68 -3.87 9.81
N MET A 232 -21.68 -4.99 9.10
CA MET A 232 -21.42 -6.30 9.69
C MET A 232 -19.99 -6.40 10.23
N CYS A 233 -19.01 -5.99 9.45
CA CYS A 233 -17.60 -6.03 9.84
C CYS A 233 -17.29 -5.02 10.95
N THR A 234 -17.90 -3.84 10.90
CA THR A 234 -17.86 -2.84 11.97
C THR A 234 -18.39 -3.43 13.28
N GLY A 235 -19.52 -4.13 13.22
CA GLY A 235 -20.07 -4.81 14.38
C GLY A 235 -19.13 -5.86 14.97
N ALA A 236 -18.46 -6.61 14.13
CA ALA A 236 -17.47 -7.61 14.58
C ALA A 236 -16.27 -6.95 15.31
N ILE A 237 -15.76 -5.86 14.78
CA ILE A 237 -14.66 -5.09 15.40
C ILE A 237 -15.06 -4.63 16.80
N ILE A 238 -16.28 -4.10 16.94
CA ILE A 238 -16.83 -3.63 18.21
C ILE A 238 -17.04 -4.80 19.17
N MET A 239 -17.65 -5.86 18.69
CA MET A 239 -18.01 -7.03 19.51
C MET A 239 -16.78 -7.66 20.16
N TYR A 240 -15.69 -7.82 19.41
CA TYR A 240 -14.47 -8.41 19.95
C TYR A 240 -13.56 -7.38 20.64
N GLY A 241 -13.90 -6.10 20.57
CA GLY A 241 -13.15 -5.04 21.23
C GLY A 241 -11.76 -4.82 20.63
N ILE A 242 -11.64 -4.97 19.31
CA ILE A 242 -10.40 -4.68 18.59
C ILE A 242 -10.19 -3.16 18.62
N PRO A 243 -9.14 -2.65 19.29
CA PRO A 243 -9.06 -1.22 19.59
C PRO A 243 -8.71 -0.35 18.39
N ARG A 244 -8.14 -0.94 17.34
CA ARG A 244 -7.60 -0.19 16.21
C ARG A 244 -7.95 -0.87 14.89
N CYS A 245 -8.44 -0.08 13.92
CA CYS A 245 -8.72 -0.52 12.56
C CYS A 245 -7.99 0.38 11.58
N VAL A 246 -7.15 -0.20 10.74
CA VAL A 246 -6.43 0.49 9.68
C VAL A 246 -7.03 0.09 8.35
N ILE A 247 -7.46 1.08 7.60
CA ILE A 247 -8.24 0.94 6.37
C ILE A 247 -7.39 1.38 5.18
N GLY A 248 -7.27 0.52 4.18
CA GLY A 248 -6.54 0.82 2.97
C GLY A 248 -7.13 1.99 2.20
N GLU A 249 -8.45 1.96 1.97
CA GLU A 249 -9.14 3.03 1.28
C GLU A 249 -10.63 3.10 1.66
N ASN A 250 -11.24 4.25 1.46
CA ASN A 250 -12.66 4.48 1.65
C ASN A 250 -13.30 5.26 0.50
N VAL A 251 -12.63 5.31 -0.66
CA VAL A 251 -13.11 6.01 -1.85
C VAL A 251 -14.15 5.17 -2.59
N ASN A 252 -13.86 3.89 -2.80
CA ASN A 252 -14.77 2.99 -3.53
C ASN A 252 -15.99 2.58 -2.69
N PHE A 253 -15.85 2.58 -1.37
CA PHE A 253 -16.93 2.29 -0.46
C PHE A 253 -16.64 2.91 0.91
N LYS A 254 -17.69 3.47 1.51
CA LYS A 254 -17.64 3.96 2.88
C LYS A 254 -19.02 3.83 3.52
N SER A 255 -19.07 3.16 4.64
CA SER A 255 -20.28 3.12 5.49
C SER A 255 -20.18 4.16 6.61
N LYS A 256 -21.19 4.20 7.47
CA LYS A 256 -21.13 4.96 8.73
C LYS A 256 -20.25 4.27 9.78
N GLY A 257 -19.69 3.12 9.45
CA GLY A 257 -18.90 2.29 10.37
C GLY A 257 -17.66 3.00 10.89
N GLU A 258 -16.95 3.77 10.07
CA GLU A 258 -15.76 4.49 10.52
C GLU A 258 -16.09 5.46 11.65
N LYS A 259 -17.11 6.27 11.46
CA LYS A 259 -17.56 7.22 12.48
C LYS A 259 -18.10 6.51 13.73
N TYR A 260 -18.82 5.42 13.54
CA TYR A 260 -19.35 4.63 14.64
C TYR A 260 -18.24 3.99 15.47
N LEU A 261 -17.21 3.46 14.83
CA LEU A 261 -16.02 2.95 15.53
C LEU A 261 -15.38 4.03 16.39
N GLN A 262 -15.17 5.21 15.83
CA GLN A 262 -14.61 6.35 16.57
C GLN A 262 -15.46 6.75 17.76
N THR A 263 -16.78 6.81 17.59
CA THR A 263 -17.75 7.11 18.68
C THR A 263 -17.68 6.08 19.80
N ARG A 264 -17.37 4.84 19.47
CA ARG A 264 -17.24 3.74 20.43
C ARG A 264 -15.83 3.61 21.00
N GLY A 265 -14.94 4.57 20.72
CA GLY A 265 -13.60 4.63 21.28
C GLY A 265 -12.52 3.86 20.52
N HIS A 266 -12.83 3.36 19.32
CA HIS A 266 -11.85 2.70 18.47
C HIS A 266 -11.05 3.72 17.66
N GLU A 267 -9.75 3.49 17.51
CA GLU A 267 -8.91 4.27 16.61
C GLU A 267 -9.13 3.79 15.17
N VAL A 268 -9.38 4.73 14.26
CA VAL A 268 -9.57 4.45 12.84
C VAL A 268 -8.55 5.25 12.05
N VAL A 269 -7.76 4.56 11.24
CA VAL A 269 -6.75 5.16 10.37
C VAL A 269 -7.06 4.78 8.93
N VAL A 270 -7.19 5.78 8.05
CA VAL A 270 -7.35 5.55 6.61
C VAL A 270 -6.04 5.95 5.94
N VAL A 271 -5.39 4.98 5.30
CA VAL A 271 -4.06 5.20 4.71
C VAL A 271 -4.10 5.67 3.26
N ASP A 272 -5.25 5.61 2.62
CA ASP A 272 -5.45 6.01 1.22
C ASP A 272 -4.50 5.28 0.25
N ASP A 273 -4.54 3.96 0.33
CA ASP A 273 -3.66 3.07 -0.43
C ASP A 273 -4.08 2.99 -1.91
N GLU A 274 -3.22 3.49 -2.80
CA GLU A 274 -3.50 3.49 -4.24
C GLU A 274 -3.66 2.09 -4.81
N ARG A 275 -2.94 1.08 -4.30
CA ARG A 275 -3.08 -0.31 -4.73
C ARG A 275 -4.49 -0.83 -4.46
N CYS A 276 -4.96 -0.60 -3.25
CA CYS A 276 -6.30 -1.01 -2.82
C CYS A 276 -7.38 -0.32 -3.65
N LYS A 277 -7.24 0.99 -3.86
CA LYS A 277 -8.20 1.76 -4.67
C LYS A 277 -8.30 1.25 -6.10
N LYS A 278 -7.17 1.03 -6.74
CA LYS A 278 -7.12 0.58 -8.14
C LYS A 278 -7.66 -0.82 -8.31
N LEU A 279 -7.26 -1.74 -7.43
CA LEU A 279 -7.72 -3.12 -7.50
C LEU A 279 -9.24 -3.23 -7.28
N MET A 280 -9.75 -2.52 -6.29
CA MET A 280 -11.19 -2.52 -5.99
C MET A 280 -12.00 -1.86 -7.12
N LYS A 281 -11.52 -0.72 -7.63
CA LYS A 281 -12.17 -0.04 -8.76
C LYS A 281 -12.22 -0.95 -9.99
N GLN A 282 -11.16 -1.64 -10.30
CA GLN A 282 -11.10 -2.59 -11.41
C GLN A 282 -12.17 -3.66 -11.25
N PHE A 283 -12.31 -4.25 -10.08
CA PHE A 283 -13.33 -5.25 -9.80
C PHE A 283 -14.75 -4.69 -9.98
N ILE A 284 -15.02 -3.50 -9.44
CA ILE A 284 -16.34 -2.86 -9.55
C ILE A 284 -16.67 -2.57 -11.01
N ASP A 285 -15.72 -2.09 -11.79
CA ASP A 285 -15.91 -1.80 -13.22
C ASP A 285 -16.17 -3.09 -14.03
N GLU A 286 -15.50 -4.18 -13.68
CA GLU A 286 -15.65 -5.47 -14.35
C GLU A 286 -16.91 -6.24 -13.93
N ARG A 287 -17.28 -6.14 -12.65
CA ARG A 287 -18.32 -6.98 -12.02
C ARG A 287 -19.22 -6.17 -11.06
N PRO A 288 -19.93 -5.15 -11.57
CA PRO A 288 -20.71 -4.27 -10.70
C PRO A 288 -21.84 -4.99 -9.96
N GLN A 289 -22.48 -5.97 -10.57
CA GLN A 289 -23.56 -6.73 -9.92
C GLN A 289 -23.06 -7.54 -8.73
N ASP A 290 -21.92 -8.18 -8.88
CA ASP A 290 -21.31 -8.98 -7.81
C ASP A 290 -20.92 -8.09 -6.64
N TRP A 291 -20.45 -6.89 -6.92
CA TRP A 291 -20.15 -5.91 -5.88
C TRP A 291 -21.39 -5.44 -5.13
N PHE A 292 -22.46 -5.07 -5.84
CA PHE A 292 -23.70 -4.62 -5.19
C PHE A 292 -24.29 -5.69 -4.30
N GLU A 293 -24.27 -6.94 -4.72
CA GLU A 293 -24.73 -8.05 -3.89
C GLU A 293 -23.88 -8.22 -2.62
N ASP A 294 -22.56 -8.04 -2.73
CA ASP A 294 -21.65 -8.18 -1.59
C ASP A 294 -21.91 -7.14 -0.49
N ILE A 295 -22.34 -5.95 -0.87
CA ILE A 295 -22.70 -4.89 0.08
C ILE A 295 -24.20 -4.85 0.43
N GLY A 296 -24.96 -5.86 0.01
CA GLY A 296 -26.37 -5.98 0.33
C GLY A 296 -27.31 -5.13 -0.53
N GLU A 297 -26.82 -4.60 -1.64
CA GLU A 297 -27.62 -3.85 -2.61
C GLU A 297 -28.02 -4.77 -3.78
N GLY A 298 -29.29 -5.17 -3.81
CA GLY A 298 -29.81 -6.04 -4.88
C GLY A 298 -30.06 -5.29 -6.18
N SER A 299 -30.29 -6.05 -7.26
CA SER A 299 -30.50 -5.57 -8.63
C SER A 299 -31.68 -4.60 -8.82
N SER A 300 -32.52 -4.38 -7.81
CA SER A 300 -33.69 -3.50 -7.88
C SER A 300 -33.35 -2.02 -7.80
N HIS A 301 -32.10 -1.65 -7.51
CA HIS A 301 -31.70 -0.25 -7.34
C HIS A 301 -31.07 0.38 -8.59
N HIS A 302 -31.12 -0.29 -9.74
CA HIS A 302 -30.55 0.22 -10.99
C HIS A 302 -31.43 1.20 -11.75
N HIS A 303 -32.51 1.70 -11.16
CA HIS A 303 -33.33 2.71 -11.82
C HIS A 303 -33.22 4.03 -11.07
N HIS A 304 -32.69 5.01 -11.76
CA HIS A 304 -32.68 6.44 -11.52
C HIS A 304 -31.42 7.03 -10.89
N HIS A 305 -30.48 7.38 -11.75
CA HIS A 305 -29.86 8.70 -11.66
C HIS A 305 -29.76 9.28 -13.07
N HIS A 306 -30.65 10.23 -13.32
CA HIS A 306 -30.55 11.19 -14.39
C HIS A 306 -29.58 12.31 -13.97
#